data_e43bc7e700ba1c416cbd461894e95a38
#
_entry.id   e43bc7e700ba1c416cbd461894e95a38
#
_cell.length_a   1.000
_cell.length_b   1.000
_cell.length_c   1.000
_cell.angle_alpha   90.00
_cell.angle_beta   90.00
_cell.angle_gamma   90.00
#
_symmetry.space_group_name_H-M   'P 1'
#
loop_
_entity.id
_entity.type
_entity.pdbx_description
1 polymer ?
#
loop_
_entity_poly.entity_id
_entity_poly.type
_entity_poly.pdbx_seq_one_letter_code
_entity_poly.pdbx_strand_id
1 'polypeptide(L)'
;MKTTTQNQPANPSKIMQIGMGFWASKTLLTAVNMNLFTHLAEKPLSGKEIQSKLGLHTRSLYDFLDTLVALGFLKRTGIKETALYSNADDTNIFLDKNKPSYIGGILEMSNNRLFSFWNNLEEGLKTGLPQCETKNGGKPIFEAIYADPKKLKEFVHAMGGVQMGNFIAFAKGFDFSNYKTLCDIGGAGGNLSAQVAMNNQHMHCTTFDLPPVVPIAKENMAIFNLNDQVSVVSGDFFTDDFPKADVITMGNVLHDWGKDDKKTLINKAYQALPNGGALVIIENIIDDTRSENAFGLMMSLNMMIETPEGYDFTASDFDELAKEAGFKSTTVMPLTGPTSAVIAIK
;
A
#
# COMPACT_ATOMS: atom_id res chain seq x y z
N MET A 1 1.81 19.01 41.75
CA MET A 1 1.59 20.19 40.87
C MET A 1 0.59 19.79 39.82
N LYS A 2 -0.63 20.37 39.84
CA LYS A 2 -1.65 20.13 38.80
C LYS A 2 -1.23 20.96 37.59
N THR A 3 -0.82 20.30 36.50
CA THR A 3 -0.65 20.94 35.20
C THR A 3 -2.00 21.47 34.74
N THR A 4 -2.21 22.76 34.82
CA THR A 4 -3.33 23.46 34.19
C THR A 4 -3.16 23.35 32.68
N THR A 5 -3.93 22.48 32.05
CA THR A 5 -4.17 22.50 30.59
C THR A 5 -4.77 23.89 30.27
N GLN A 6 -3.98 24.78 29.70
CA GLN A 6 -4.50 26.01 29.10
C GLN A 6 -5.48 25.61 28.00
N ASN A 7 -6.76 25.86 28.22
CA ASN A 7 -7.79 25.76 27.20
C ASN A 7 -7.44 26.77 26.10
N GLN A 8 -6.82 26.30 25.01
CA GLN A 8 -6.68 27.13 23.83
C GLN A 8 -8.08 27.46 23.28
N PRO A 9 -8.33 28.72 22.92
CA PRO A 9 -9.63 29.12 22.38
C PRO A 9 -9.92 28.30 21.12
N ALA A 10 -11.18 27.88 20.97
CA ALA A 10 -11.62 27.13 19.77
C ALA A 10 -11.28 27.91 18.49
N ASN A 11 -10.69 27.26 17.52
CA ASN A 11 -10.40 27.85 16.21
C ASN A 11 -10.70 26.85 15.07
N PRO A 12 -11.03 27.34 13.87
CA PRO A 12 -11.42 26.48 12.74
C PRO A 12 -10.24 25.89 11.96
N SER A 13 -8.99 26.14 12.34
CA SER A 13 -7.82 25.84 11.50
C SER A 13 -7.72 24.39 11.12
N LYS A 14 -7.89 23.44 12.07
CA LYS A 14 -7.84 22.01 11.77
C LYS A 14 -8.97 21.56 10.84
N ILE A 15 -10.18 22.12 11.05
CA ILE A 15 -11.34 21.82 10.21
C ILE A 15 -11.06 22.27 8.77
N MET A 16 -10.58 23.51 8.60
CA MET A 16 -10.25 24.08 7.31
C MET A 16 -9.10 23.33 6.63
N GLN A 17 -8.05 22.97 7.37
CA GLN A 17 -6.93 22.21 6.86
C GLN A 17 -7.38 20.85 6.29
N ILE A 18 -8.20 20.11 7.01
CA ILE A 18 -8.71 18.81 6.55
C ILE A 18 -9.70 18.99 5.41
N GLY A 19 -10.69 19.91 5.56
CA GLY A 19 -11.73 20.11 4.56
C GLY A 19 -11.22 20.62 3.21
N MET A 20 -10.10 21.39 3.19
CA MET A 20 -9.45 21.87 1.98
C MET A 20 -8.24 21.00 1.57
N GLY A 21 -7.95 19.93 2.29
CA GLY A 21 -6.79 19.07 2.06
C GLY A 21 -6.76 18.43 0.67
N PHE A 22 -7.91 18.26 0.04
CA PHE A 22 -8.01 17.72 -1.32
C PHE A 22 -7.32 18.58 -2.38
N TRP A 23 -7.12 19.89 -2.15
CA TRP A 23 -6.36 20.76 -3.06
C TRP A 23 -4.89 20.35 -3.12
N ALA A 24 -4.26 20.18 -1.94
CA ALA A 24 -2.87 19.75 -1.88
C ALA A 24 -2.70 18.34 -2.44
N SER A 25 -3.58 17.42 -2.05
CA SER A 25 -3.59 16.05 -2.58
C SER A 25 -3.72 16.06 -4.11
N LYS A 26 -4.73 16.76 -4.67
CA LYS A 26 -4.94 16.79 -6.12
C LYS A 26 -3.80 17.44 -6.90
N THR A 27 -3.16 18.46 -6.32
CA THR A 27 -1.99 19.11 -6.92
C THR A 27 -0.82 18.12 -7.05
N LEU A 28 -0.51 17.37 -5.97
CA LEU A 28 0.53 16.33 -5.98
C LEU A 28 0.19 15.22 -6.98
N LEU A 29 -1.02 14.65 -6.89
CA LEU A 29 -1.48 13.58 -7.79
C LEU A 29 -1.39 13.98 -9.26
N THR A 30 -1.75 15.23 -9.57
CA THR A 30 -1.64 15.79 -10.92
C THR A 30 -0.18 15.87 -11.37
N ALA A 31 0.72 16.36 -10.52
CA ALA A 31 2.14 16.45 -10.83
C ALA A 31 2.78 15.08 -11.10
N VAL A 32 2.42 14.07 -10.30
CA VAL A 32 2.87 12.67 -10.50
C VAL A 32 2.33 12.14 -11.83
N ASN A 33 1.03 12.28 -12.09
CA ASN A 33 0.40 11.80 -13.31
C ASN A 33 0.97 12.42 -14.59
N MET A 34 1.41 13.68 -14.51
CA MET A 34 2.10 14.39 -15.59
C MET A 34 3.59 14.05 -15.71
N ASN A 35 4.14 13.18 -14.88
CA ASN A 35 5.56 12.83 -14.81
C ASN A 35 6.49 14.03 -14.53
N LEU A 36 6.00 15.07 -13.87
CA LEU A 36 6.79 16.28 -13.59
C LEU A 36 8.11 15.95 -12.87
N PHE A 37 8.06 15.10 -11.86
CA PHE A 37 9.22 14.76 -11.04
C PHE A 37 10.27 13.96 -11.81
N THR A 38 9.85 13.09 -12.72
CA THR A 38 10.76 12.37 -13.63
C THR A 38 11.46 13.33 -14.60
N HIS A 39 10.74 14.32 -15.12
CA HIS A 39 11.35 15.34 -15.98
C HIS A 39 12.34 16.24 -15.24
N LEU A 40 12.17 16.42 -13.93
CA LEU A 40 13.08 17.21 -13.09
C LEU A 40 14.22 16.40 -12.46
N ALA A 41 14.26 15.08 -12.66
CA ALA A 41 15.25 14.22 -12.03
C ALA A 41 16.69 14.44 -12.56
N GLU A 42 16.83 14.82 -13.83
CA GLU A 42 18.14 14.99 -14.45
C GLU A 42 18.78 16.34 -14.14
N LYS A 43 17.99 17.41 -14.20
CA LYS A 43 18.46 18.79 -13.99
C LYS A 43 17.34 19.74 -13.65
N PRO A 44 17.63 20.87 -13.00
CA PRO A 44 16.66 21.95 -12.85
C PRO A 44 16.17 22.48 -14.20
N LEU A 45 14.86 22.78 -14.30
CA LEU A 45 14.22 23.33 -15.49
C LEU A 45 13.53 24.65 -15.16
N SER A 46 13.51 25.55 -16.15
CA SER A 46 12.71 26.78 -16.09
C SER A 46 11.22 26.47 -16.24
N GLY A 47 10.36 27.40 -15.80
CA GLY A 47 8.92 27.28 -15.98
C GLY A 47 8.52 27.08 -17.44
N LYS A 48 9.19 27.75 -18.39
CA LYS A 48 8.94 27.59 -19.84
C LYS A 48 9.32 26.21 -20.37
N GLU A 49 10.42 25.62 -19.91
CA GLU A 49 10.82 24.28 -20.30
C GLU A 49 9.83 23.25 -19.76
N ILE A 50 9.39 23.39 -18.50
CA ILE A 50 8.34 22.54 -17.90
C ILE A 50 7.02 22.70 -18.67
N GLN A 51 6.61 23.93 -18.97
CA GLN A 51 5.43 24.23 -19.76
C GLN A 51 5.42 23.48 -21.09
N SER A 52 6.54 23.57 -21.82
CA SER A 52 6.70 22.91 -23.12
C SER A 52 6.65 21.38 -23.01
N LYS A 53 7.33 20.82 -21.99
CA LYS A 53 7.38 19.36 -21.78
C LYS A 53 6.03 18.78 -21.40
N LEU A 54 5.24 19.48 -20.58
CA LEU A 54 3.98 19.00 -20.03
C LEU A 54 2.75 19.53 -20.77
N GLY A 55 2.91 20.40 -21.77
CA GLY A 55 1.81 21.00 -22.50
C GLY A 55 0.94 21.94 -21.67
N LEU A 56 1.51 22.62 -20.66
CA LEU A 56 0.74 23.46 -19.75
C LEU A 56 0.35 24.80 -20.39
N HIS A 57 -0.83 25.29 -20.04
CA HIS A 57 -1.23 26.64 -20.37
C HIS A 57 -0.53 27.67 -19.47
N THR A 58 -0.26 28.87 -19.97
CA THR A 58 0.49 29.93 -19.24
C THR A 58 -0.24 30.45 -18.01
N ARG A 59 -1.59 30.39 -17.97
CA ARG A 59 -2.44 31.05 -16.97
C ARG A 59 -2.08 30.72 -15.54
N SER A 60 -1.78 29.46 -15.23
CA SER A 60 -1.54 29.00 -13.86
C SER A 60 -0.24 28.21 -13.73
N LEU A 61 0.69 28.41 -14.67
CA LEU A 61 1.98 27.70 -14.69
C LEU A 61 2.77 27.88 -13.39
N TYR A 62 2.98 29.14 -13.00
CA TYR A 62 3.75 29.45 -11.82
C TYR A 62 2.98 29.16 -10.53
N ASP A 63 1.67 29.37 -10.51
CA ASP A 63 0.84 29.00 -9.35
C ASP A 63 0.93 27.50 -9.05
N PHE A 64 0.88 26.66 -10.09
CA PHE A 64 1.03 25.20 -9.93
C PHE A 64 2.41 24.81 -9.43
N LEU A 65 3.47 25.32 -10.06
CA LEU A 65 4.85 24.97 -9.68
C LEU A 65 5.21 25.53 -8.30
N ASP A 66 4.82 26.75 -8.01
CA ASP A 66 5.10 27.39 -6.71
C ASP A 66 4.26 26.79 -5.58
N THR A 67 3.05 26.27 -5.86
CA THR A 67 2.31 25.45 -4.90
C THR A 67 3.10 24.20 -4.50
N LEU A 68 3.71 23.50 -5.47
CA LEU A 68 4.54 22.33 -5.17
C LEU A 68 5.82 22.70 -4.39
N VAL A 69 6.37 23.90 -4.62
CA VAL A 69 7.47 24.44 -3.79
C VAL A 69 6.98 24.72 -2.37
N ALA A 70 5.85 25.38 -2.21
CA ALA A 70 5.28 25.71 -0.90
C ALA A 70 4.88 24.45 -0.09
N LEU A 71 4.49 23.37 -0.79
CA LEU A 71 4.20 22.05 -0.19
C LEU A 71 5.46 21.23 0.07
N GLY A 72 6.65 21.70 -0.36
CA GLY A 72 7.93 21.01 -0.10
C GLY A 72 8.31 19.92 -1.10
N PHE A 73 7.55 19.73 -2.19
CA PHE A 73 7.86 18.72 -3.21
C PHE A 73 8.90 19.18 -4.23
N LEU A 74 9.01 20.50 -4.44
CA LEU A 74 10.01 21.11 -5.31
C LEU A 74 10.88 22.10 -4.54
N LYS A 75 12.12 22.29 -5.02
CA LYS A 75 13.01 23.39 -4.69
C LYS A 75 12.98 24.39 -5.82
N ARG A 76 13.18 25.69 -5.51
CA ARG A 76 13.19 26.77 -6.50
C ARG A 76 14.34 27.73 -6.24
N THR A 77 15.01 28.14 -7.32
CA THR A 77 15.99 29.25 -7.34
C THR A 77 15.46 30.31 -8.30
N GLY A 78 15.41 31.56 -7.88
CA GLY A 78 14.80 32.64 -8.64
C GLY A 78 13.27 32.72 -8.44
N ILE A 79 12.62 33.60 -9.22
CA ILE A 79 11.17 33.88 -9.10
C ILE A 79 10.57 34.02 -10.51
N LYS A 80 9.37 33.49 -10.70
CA LYS A 80 8.60 33.58 -11.96
C LYS A 80 9.46 33.19 -13.18
N GLU A 81 9.64 34.09 -14.13
CA GLU A 81 10.32 33.84 -15.41
C GLU A 81 11.80 33.49 -15.25
N THR A 82 12.43 33.88 -14.15
CA THR A 82 13.81 33.54 -13.83
C THR A 82 13.95 32.30 -12.97
N ALA A 83 12.81 31.70 -12.55
CA ALA A 83 12.81 30.54 -11.69
C ALA A 83 13.34 29.30 -12.39
N LEU A 84 14.19 28.55 -11.65
CA LEU A 84 14.59 27.19 -11.96
C LEU A 84 14.02 26.27 -10.86
N TYR A 85 13.33 25.21 -11.26
CA TYR A 85 12.71 24.23 -10.40
C TYR A 85 13.49 22.92 -10.42
N SER A 86 13.60 22.28 -9.27
CA SER A 86 14.19 20.94 -9.12
C SER A 86 13.40 20.15 -8.08
N ASN A 87 13.53 18.83 -8.09
CA ASN A 87 12.91 17.98 -7.07
C ASN A 87 13.47 18.27 -5.67
N ALA A 88 12.65 18.17 -4.63
CA ALA A 88 13.12 17.97 -3.27
C ALA A 88 13.81 16.60 -3.14
N ASP A 89 14.59 16.37 -2.07
CA ASP A 89 15.44 15.17 -1.98
C ASP A 89 14.62 13.88 -1.92
N ASP A 90 13.59 13.83 -1.08
CA ASP A 90 12.65 12.71 -0.99
C ASP A 90 11.82 12.54 -2.28
N THR A 91 11.35 13.63 -2.86
CA THR A 91 10.65 13.61 -4.15
C THR A 91 11.53 13.04 -5.27
N ASN A 92 12.81 13.40 -5.28
CA ASN A 92 13.76 12.88 -6.25
C ASN A 92 14.04 11.37 -6.05
N ILE A 93 13.95 10.88 -4.81
CA ILE A 93 14.13 9.45 -4.49
C ILE A 93 12.88 8.66 -4.85
N PHE A 94 11.69 9.14 -4.46
CA PHE A 94 10.49 8.34 -4.45
C PHE A 94 9.49 8.63 -5.59
N LEU A 95 9.63 9.75 -6.32
CA LEU A 95 8.69 10.12 -7.39
C LEU A 95 9.33 10.21 -8.80
N ASP A 96 10.59 9.81 -8.95
CA ASP A 96 11.19 9.57 -10.26
C ASP A 96 10.90 8.14 -10.72
N LYS A 97 10.16 7.99 -11.82
CA LYS A 97 9.77 6.68 -12.40
C LYS A 97 10.95 5.79 -12.79
N ASN A 98 12.12 6.35 -13.01
CA ASN A 98 13.30 5.60 -13.42
C ASN A 98 14.04 4.96 -12.23
N LYS A 99 13.57 5.19 -10.99
CA LYS A 99 14.23 4.67 -9.78
C LYS A 99 13.51 3.44 -9.22
N PRO A 100 14.25 2.45 -8.71
CA PRO A 100 13.66 1.29 -8.05
C PRO A 100 12.83 1.63 -6.80
N SER A 101 13.09 2.81 -6.20
CA SER A 101 12.35 3.33 -5.04
C SER A 101 11.05 4.05 -5.39
N TYR A 102 10.63 4.06 -6.66
CA TYR A 102 9.42 4.77 -7.11
C TYR A 102 8.16 4.25 -6.43
N ILE A 103 7.47 5.15 -5.73
CA ILE A 103 6.16 4.87 -5.11
C ILE A 103 5.00 5.56 -5.82
N GLY A 104 5.26 6.33 -6.87
CA GLY A 104 4.23 7.13 -7.56
C GLY A 104 3.12 6.32 -8.22
N GLY A 105 3.31 5.01 -8.44
CA GLY A 105 2.29 4.15 -9.04
C GLY A 105 0.97 4.14 -8.25
N ILE A 106 1.02 4.09 -6.90
CA ILE A 106 -0.18 4.18 -6.06
C ILE A 106 -0.83 5.56 -6.16
N LEU A 107 -0.04 6.63 -6.32
CA LEU A 107 -0.56 7.99 -6.49
C LEU A 107 -1.22 8.16 -7.86
N GLU A 108 -0.68 7.54 -8.90
CA GLU A 108 -1.31 7.50 -10.23
C GLU A 108 -2.65 6.76 -10.19
N MET A 109 -2.71 5.61 -9.55
CA MET A 109 -3.95 4.86 -9.34
C MET A 109 -4.96 5.69 -8.53
N SER A 110 -4.51 6.36 -7.48
CA SER A 110 -5.34 7.26 -6.69
C SER A 110 -5.89 8.40 -7.54
N ASN A 111 -5.08 9.03 -8.39
CA ASN A 111 -5.51 10.12 -9.27
C ASN A 111 -6.53 9.68 -10.32
N ASN A 112 -6.25 8.53 -10.95
CA ASN A 112 -6.98 8.09 -12.14
C ASN A 112 -8.25 7.31 -11.79
N ARG A 113 -8.38 6.86 -10.54
CA ARG A 113 -9.44 5.95 -10.12
C ARG A 113 -10.05 6.35 -8.77
N LEU A 114 -9.33 6.20 -7.65
CA LEU A 114 -9.87 6.33 -6.31
C LEU A 114 -10.43 7.73 -6.01
N PHE A 115 -9.77 8.78 -6.47
CA PHE A 115 -10.20 10.16 -6.23
C PHE A 115 -11.63 10.42 -6.68
N SER A 116 -12.05 9.83 -7.81
CA SER A 116 -13.42 9.97 -8.32
C SER A 116 -14.43 9.15 -7.51
N PHE A 117 -14.06 7.98 -7.03
CA PHE A 117 -14.94 7.12 -6.25
C PHE A 117 -15.23 7.67 -4.85
N TRP A 118 -14.25 8.30 -4.23
CA TRP A 118 -14.41 8.96 -2.94
C TRP A 118 -15.43 10.11 -2.95
N ASN A 119 -15.78 10.67 -4.11
CA ASN A 119 -16.90 11.62 -4.22
C ASN A 119 -18.24 11.01 -3.80
N ASN A 120 -18.36 9.70 -3.84
CA ASN A 120 -19.58 8.97 -3.49
C ASN A 120 -19.56 8.38 -2.07
N LEU A 121 -18.62 8.82 -1.21
CA LEU A 121 -18.50 8.31 0.15
C LEU A 121 -19.82 8.36 0.93
N GLU A 122 -20.57 9.46 0.82
CA GLU A 122 -21.87 9.62 1.49
C GLU A 122 -22.88 8.54 1.08
N GLU A 123 -22.92 8.20 -0.20
CA GLU A 123 -23.79 7.14 -0.71
C GLU A 123 -23.33 5.77 -0.21
N GLY A 124 -22.02 5.49 -0.24
CA GLY A 124 -21.46 4.26 0.30
C GLY A 124 -21.82 4.06 1.78
N LEU A 125 -21.69 5.11 2.60
CA LEU A 125 -22.05 5.10 4.02
C LEU A 125 -23.55 4.84 4.27
N LYS A 126 -24.42 5.29 3.35
CA LYS A 126 -25.88 5.09 3.47
C LYS A 126 -26.35 3.73 2.98
N THR A 127 -25.66 3.16 2.00
CA THR A 127 -26.11 1.94 1.32
C THR A 127 -25.31 0.71 1.71
N GLY A 128 -24.06 0.87 2.21
CA GLY A 128 -23.12 -0.20 2.42
C GLY A 128 -22.60 -0.84 1.13
N LEU A 129 -22.89 -0.23 -0.05
CA LEU A 129 -22.51 -0.78 -1.35
C LEU A 129 -21.22 -0.13 -1.87
N PRO A 130 -20.38 -0.89 -2.62
CA PRO A 130 -19.20 -0.35 -3.27
C PRO A 130 -19.52 0.83 -4.18
N GLN A 131 -18.58 1.77 -4.28
CA GLN A 131 -18.73 2.97 -5.10
C GLN A 131 -17.74 3.00 -6.27
N CYS A 132 -17.08 1.88 -6.54
CA CYS A 132 -16.13 1.67 -7.62
C CYS A 132 -16.83 1.33 -8.96
N GLU A 133 -16.10 0.74 -9.89
CA GLU A 133 -16.57 0.37 -11.22
C GLU A 133 -17.84 -0.48 -11.19
N THR A 134 -17.99 -1.34 -10.18
CA THR A 134 -19.15 -2.24 -10.04
C THR A 134 -20.47 -1.50 -9.89
N LYS A 135 -20.47 -0.29 -9.32
CA LYS A 135 -21.65 0.56 -9.17
C LYS A 135 -22.39 0.80 -10.50
N ASN A 136 -21.64 0.89 -11.59
CA ASN A 136 -22.20 1.16 -12.94
C ASN A 136 -22.18 -0.11 -13.81
N GLY A 137 -22.18 -1.30 -13.23
CA GLY A 137 -22.16 -2.58 -13.94
C GLY A 137 -20.80 -2.96 -14.51
N GLY A 138 -19.73 -2.31 -14.06
CA GLY A 138 -18.35 -2.71 -14.36
C GLY A 138 -17.96 -3.98 -13.62
N LYS A 139 -16.82 -4.54 -14.02
CA LYS A 139 -16.27 -5.72 -13.34
C LYS A 139 -15.64 -5.34 -12.00
N PRO A 140 -15.64 -6.27 -11.02
CA PRO A 140 -14.83 -6.12 -9.81
C PRO A 140 -13.38 -5.78 -10.16
N ILE A 141 -12.74 -4.99 -9.30
CA ILE A 141 -11.39 -4.46 -9.57
C ILE A 141 -10.39 -5.53 -9.96
N PHE A 142 -10.32 -6.61 -9.21
CA PHE A 142 -9.37 -7.69 -9.47
C PHE A 142 -9.67 -8.37 -10.81
N GLU A 143 -10.94 -8.65 -11.14
CA GLU A 143 -11.32 -9.23 -12.43
C GLU A 143 -10.92 -8.30 -13.61
N ALA A 144 -11.12 -7.00 -13.45
CA ALA A 144 -10.79 -6.02 -14.48
C ALA A 144 -9.26 -5.85 -14.66
N ILE A 145 -8.50 -5.87 -13.56
CA ILE A 145 -7.03 -5.75 -13.58
C ILE A 145 -6.40 -7.03 -14.14
N TYR A 146 -6.84 -8.20 -13.66
CA TYR A 146 -6.27 -9.49 -14.07
C TYR A 146 -6.59 -9.89 -15.52
N ALA A 147 -7.61 -9.28 -16.12
CA ALA A 147 -7.91 -9.46 -17.54
C ALA A 147 -6.96 -8.69 -18.48
N ASP A 148 -6.19 -7.73 -17.99
CA ASP A 148 -5.27 -6.89 -18.75
C ASP A 148 -3.83 -7.03 -18.21
N PRO A 149 -2.93 -7.75 -18.90
CA PRO A 149 -1.57 -8.00 -18.41
C PRO A 149 -0.76 -6.73 -18.12
N LYS A 150 -1.01 -5.63 -18.86
CA LYS A 150 -0.32 -4.36 -18.64
C LYS A 150 -0.79 -3.72 -17.35
N LYS A 151 -2.11 -3.63 -17.15
CA LYS A 151 -2.70 -3.10 -15.91
C LYS A 151 -2.32 -3.92 -14.70
N LEU A 152 -2.30 -5.25 -14.85
CA LEU A 152 -1.86 -6.16 -13.79
C LEU A 152 -0.40 -5.88 -13.40
N LYS A 153 0.51 -5.76 -14.38
CA LYS A 153 1.92 -5.46 -14.10
C LYS A 153 2.07 -4.09 -13.41
N GLU A 154 1.37 -3.07 -13.88
CA GLU A 154 1.36 -1.73 -13.26
C GLU A 154 0.83 -1.79 -11.81
N PHE A 155 -0.25 -2.51 -11.57
CA PHE A 155 -0.83 -2.70 -10.23
C PHE A 155 0.13 -3.43 -9.29
N VAL A 156 0.70 -4.56 -9.70
CA VAL A 156 1.64 -5.34 -8.90
C VAL A 156 2.88 -4.52 -8.53
N HIS A 157 3.41 -3.73 -9.46
CA HIS A 157 4.54 -2.85 -9.19
C HIS A 157 4.17 -1.71 -8.24
N ALA A 158 2.98 -1.11 -8.40
CA ALA A 158 2.51 -0.04 -7.52
C ALA A 158 2.34 -0.53 -6.07
N MET A 159 1.71 -1.70 -5.88
CA MET A 159 1.54 -2.32 -4.56
C MET A 159 2.88 -2.71 -3.93
N GLY A 160 3.76 -3.35 -4.71
CA GLY A 160 5.11 -3.70 -4.25
C GLY A 160 5.92 -2.48 -3.84
N GLY A 161 5.83 -1.38 -4.59
CA GLY A 161 6.54 -0.13 -4.29
C GLY A 161 6.10 0.49 -2.95
N VAL A 162 4.79 0.62 -2.73
CA VAL A 162 4.26 1.25 -1.51
C VAL A 162 4.51 0.41 -0.25
N GLN A 163 4.55 -0.90 -0.39
CA GLN A 163 4.76 -1.84 0.73
C GLN A 163 6.24 -2.14 1.01
N MET A 164 7.16 -1.72 0.14
CA MET A 164 8.57 -2.09 0.25
C MET A 164 9.19 -1.76 1.62
N GLY A 165 8.87 -0.60 2.19
CA GLY A 165 9.33 -0.20 3.52
C GLY A 165 8.88 -1.18 4.61
N ASN A 166 7.63 -1.62 4.55
CA ASN A 166 7.04 -2.59 5.48
C ASN A 166 7.68 -3.97 5.34
N PHE A 167 7.90 -4.43 4.11
CA PHE A 167 8.54 -5.71 3.84
C PHE A 167 9.98 -5.75 4.34
N ILE A 168 10.75 -4.67 4.14
CA ILE A 168 12.11 -4.54 4.67
C ILE A 168 12.09 -4.53 6.21
N ALA A 169 11.17 -3.77 6.83
CA ALA A 169 11.07 -3.68 8.29
C ALA A 169 10.70 -5.05 8.89
N PHE A 170 9.75 -5.77 8.29
CA PHE A 170 9.38 -7.13 8.70
C PHE A 170 10.54 -8.11 8.53
N ALA A 171 11.18 -8.14 7.35
CA ALA A 171 12.29 -9.07 7.08
C ALA A 171 13.49 -8.91 8.02
N LYS A 172 13.70 -7.70 8.55
CA LYS A 172 14.78 -7.39 9.50
C LYS A 172 14.36 -7.52 10.96
N GLY A 173 13.09 -7.32 11.27
CA GLY A 173 12.62 -7.22 12.66
C GLY A 173 11.99 -8.50 13.19
N PHE A 174 11.43 -9.35 12.33
CA PHE A 174 10.89 -10.64 12.76
C PHE A 174 12.03 -11.65 12.96
N ASP A 175 11.97 -12.42 14.08
CA ASP A 175 12.98 -13.44 14.37
C ASP A 175 12.72 -14.73 13.57
N PHE A 176 13.46 -14.90 12.48
CA PHE A 176 13.41 -16.09 11.64
C PHE A 176 14.31 -17.25 12.10
N SER A 177 15.04 -17.12 13.21
CA SER A 177 16.08 -18.10 13.63
C SER A 177 15.57 -19.55 13.78
N ASN A 178 14.30 -19.72 14.13
CA ASN A 178 13.67 -21.01 14.33
C ASN A 178 12.85 -21.51 13.13
N TYR A 179 12.83 -20.76 12.03
CA TYR A 179 12.05 -21.06 10.82
C TYR A 179 12.97 -21.33 9.64
N LYS A 180 12.51 -22.12 8.68
CA LYS A 180 13.24 -22.45 7.46
C LYS A 180 12.49 -22.08 6.21
N THR A 181 11.16 -22.04 6.28
CA THR A 181 10.29 -21.83 5.13
C THR A 181 9.26 -20.73 5.39
N LEU A 182 8.98 -19.93 4.36
CA LEU A 182 7.91 -18.93 4.35
C LEU A 182 7.05 -19.12 3.11
N CYS A 183 5.73 -18.98 3.26
CA CYS A 183 4.80 -18.86 2.14
C CYS A 183 4.02 -17.55 2.23
N ASP A 184 4.15 -16.72 1.22
CA ASP A 184 3.46 -15.44 1.08
C ASP A 184 2.21 -15.63 0.22
N ILE A 185 1.04 -15.60 0.85
CA ILE A 185 -0.26 -15.82 0.22
C ILE A 185 -0.80 -14.48 -0.32
N GLY A 186 -1.17 -14.45 -1.59
CA GLY A 186 -1.45 -13.20 -2.29
C GLY A 186 -0.18 -12.37 -2.48
N GLY A 187 0.97 -13.05 -2.67
CA GLY A 187 2.29 -12.43 -2.63
C GLY A 187 2.64 -11.55 -3.83
N ALA A 188 1.71 -11.41 -4.79
CA ALA A 188 1.83 -10.53 -5.95
C ALA A 188 3.19 -10.71 -6.69
N GLY A 189 3.98 -9.65 -6.77
CA GLY A 189 5.30 -9.68 -7.41
C GLY A 189 6.41 -10.37 -6.61
N GLY A 190 6.11 -11.00 -5.46
CA GLY A 190 7.06 -11.71 -4.62
C GLY A 190 7.99 -10.80 -3.81
N ASN A 191 7.65 -9.53 -3.64
CA ASN A 191 8.53 -8.55 -3.01
C ASN A 191 8.79 -8.86 -1.52
N LEU A 192 7.77 -9.30 -0.76
CA LEU A 192 7.93 -9.71 0.64
C LEU A 192 8.85 -10.93 0.73
N SER A 193 8.57 -11.98 -0.03
CA SER A 193 9.40 -13.18 -0.12
C SER A 193 10.85 -12.84 -0.46
N ALA A 194 11.07 -11.94 -1.42
CA ALA A 194 12.40 -11.46 -1.79
C ALA A 194 13.11 -10.75 -0.64
N GLN A 195 12.43 -9.85 0.08
CA GLN A 195 13.04 -9.15 1.22
C GLN A 195 13.38 -10.11 2.35
N VAL A 196 12.55 -11.10 2.64
CA VAL A 196 12.85 -12.13 3.64
C VAL A 196 14.07 -12.94 3.21
N ALA A 197 14.13 -13.44 1.98
CA ALA A 197 15.26 -14.23 1.47
C ALA A 197 16.59 -13.43 1.49
N MET A 198 16.57 -12.17 1.07
CA MET A 198 17.77 -11.31 1.06
C MET A 198 18.32 -11.03 2.46
N ASN A 199 17.44 -10.87 3.46
CA ASN A 199 17.85 -10.53 4.82
C ASN A 199 18.06 -11.76 5.72
N ASN A 200 17.57 -12.96 5.30
CA ASN A 200 17.62 -14.20 6.05
C ASN A 200 18.01 -15.35 5.11
N GLN A 201 19.30 -15.50 4.81
CA GLN A 201 19.83 -16.40 3.76
C GLN A 201 19.49 -17.87 3.96
N HIS A 202 19.12 -18.29 5.18
CA HIS A 202 18.72 -19.68 5.49
C HIS A 202 17.24 -19.95 5.16
N MET A 203 16.47 -18.91 4.87
CA MET A 203 15.04 -19.03 4.55
C MET A 203 14.81 -19.39 3.08
N HIS A 204 13.95 -20.36 2.84
CA HIS A 204 13.37 -20.67 1.53
C HIS A 204 11.94 -20.13 1.49
N CYS A 205 11.68 -19.23 0.55
CA CYS A 205 10.39 -18.56 0.46
C CYS A 205 9.58 -19.07 -0.74
N THR A 206 8.27 -19.01 -0.60
CA THR A 206 7.31 -19.26 -1.68
C THR A 206 6.40 -18.03 -1.80
N THR A 207 6.24 -17.48 -2.99
CA THR A 207 5.17 -16.55 -3.29
C THR A 207 4.05 -17.30 -4.00
N PHE A 208 2.83 -17.17 -3.50
CA PHE A 208 1.65 -17.89 -3.97
C PHE A 208 0.59 -16.89 -4.40
N ASP A 209 0.18 -16.94 -5.66
CA ASP A 209 -0.80 -16.01 -6.22
C ASP A 209 -1.48 -16.62 -7.46
N LEU A 210 -2.51 -15.95 -7.98
CA LEU A 210 -3.26 -16.38 -9.15
C LEU A 210 -2.36 -16.53 -10.40
N PRO A 211 -2.70 -17.45 -11.32
CA PRO A 211 -1.89 -17.74 -12.49
C PRO A 211 -1.43 -16.53 -13.33
N PRO A 212 -2.24 -15.47 -13.54
CA PRO A 212 -1.80 -14.29 -14.29
C PRO A 212 -0.65 -13.50 -13.64
N VAL A 213 -0.46 -13.61 -12.31
CA VAL A 213 0.59 -12.92 -11.56
C VAL A 213 1.94 -13.61 -11.66
N VAL A 214 1.94 -14.94 -11.82
CA VAL A 214 3.14 -15.79 -11.84
C VAL A 214 4.26 -15.28 -12.77
N PRO A 215 3.98 -14.85 -14.02
CA PRO A 215 5.04 -14.35 -14.90
C PRO A 215 5.76 -13.11 -14.33
N ILE A 216 5.02 -12.22 -13.66
CA ILE A 216 5.56 -10.99 -13.07
C ILE A 216 6.45 -11.32 -11.86
N ALA A 217 5.97 -12.21 -10.99
CA ALA A 217 6.76 -12.66 -9.84
C ALA A 217 8.06 -13.36 -10.29
N LYS A 218 8.01 -14.23 -11.31
CA LYS A 218 9.21 -14.87 -11.87
C LYS A 218 10.19 -13.86 -12.47
N GLU A 219 9.71 -12.86 -13.20
CA GLU A 219 10.55 -11.77 -13.72
C GLU A 219 11.27 -11.03 -12.57
N ASN A 220 10.55 -10.70 -11.50
CA ASN A 220 11.13 -10.04 -10.34
C ASN A 220 12.19 -10.91 -9.64
N MET A 221 11.91 -12.20 -9.43
CA MET A 221 12.88 -13.11 -8.81
C MET A 221 14.16 -13.26 -9.64
N ALA A 222 14.04 -13.26 -10.96
CA ALA A 222 15.20 -13.27 -11.87
C ALA A 222 16.01 -11.96 -11.76
N ILE A 223 15.34 -10.80 -11.69
CA ILE A 223 15.99 -9.48 -11.50
C ILE A 223 16.75 -9.43 -10.16
N PHE A 224 16.20 -10.00 -9.10
CA PHE A 224 16.82 -10.04 -7.78
C PHE A 224 17.85 -11.17 -7.61
N ASN A 225 18.02 -12.07 -8.60
CA ASN A 225 18.85 -13.27 -8.52
C ASN A 225 18.44 -14.22 -7.38
N LEU A 226 17.15 -14.40 -7.16
CA LEU A 226 16.59 -15.19 -6.06
C LEU A 226 15.86 -16.47 -6.50
N ASN A 227 16.01 -16.90 -7.76
CA ASN A 227 15.30 -18.07 -8.29
C ASN A 227 15.58 -19.37 -7.52
N ASP A 228 16.71 -19.49 -6.86
CA ASP A 228 17.09 -20.66 -6.04
C ASP A 228 16.54 -20.60 -4.60
N GLN A 229 16.15 -19.42 -4.13
CA GLN A 229 15.65 -19.19 -2.77
C GLN A 229 14.15 -18.90 -2.68
N VAL A 230 13.55 -18.38 -3.79
CA VAL A 230 12.13 -18.02 -3.83
C VAL A 230 11.44 -18.79 -4.94
N SER A 231 10.55 -19.68 -4.55
CA SER A 231 9.66 -20.40 -5.47
C SER A 231 8.43 -19.56 -5.79
N VAL A 232 7.97 -19.60 -7.05
CA VAL A 232 6.74 -18.95 -7.48
C VAL A 232 5.71 -20.02 -7.82
N VAL A 233 4.63 -20.07 -7.04
CA VAL A 233 3.57 -21.08 -7.16
C VAL A 233 2.25 -20.38 -7.50
N SER A 234 1.51 -20.95 -8.46
CA SER A 234 0.17 -20.47 -8.81
C SER A 234 -0.91 -21.19 -8.03
N GLY A 235 -1.95 -20.47 -7.63
CA GLY A 235 -3.16 -21.02 -7.03
C GLY A 235 -4.11 -19.92 -6.58
N ASP A 236 -5.34 -20.32 -6.33
CA ASP A 236 -6.37 -19.47 -5.74
C ASP A 236 -6.49 -19.77 -4.25
N PHE A 237 -6.22 -18.78 -3.41
CA PHE A 237 -6.22 -18.96 -1.96
C PHE A 237 -7.61 -19.34 -1.38
N PHE A 238 -8.70 -19.19 -2.13
CA PHE A 238 -10.01 -19.69 -1.70
C PHE A 238 -10.21 -21.17 -2.02
N THR A 239 -9.80 -21.61 -3.20
CA THR A 239 -10.11 -22.96 -3.70
C THR A 239 -8.97 -23.94 -3.50
N ASP A 240 -7.71 -23.50 -3.56
CA ASP A 240 -6.54 -24.38 -3.46
C ASP A 240 -5.99 -24.41 -2.04
N ASP A 241 -5.36 -25.52 -1.64
CA ASP A 241 -4.66 -25.62 -0.35
C ASP A 241 -3.43 -24.69 -0.32
N PHE A 242 -3.14 -24.11 0.84
CA PHE A 242 -1.92 -23.34 1.02
C PHE A 242 -0.69 -24.25 1.02
N PRO A 243 0.40 -23.83 0.34
CA PRO A 243 1.67 -24.50 0.50
C PRO A 243 2.10 -24.54 1.97
N LYS A 244 2.57 -25.69 2.44
CA LYS A 244 3.06 -25.85 3.82
C LYS A 244 4.32 -25.02 4.05
N ALA A 245 4.37 -24.28 5.13
CA ALA A 245 5.52 -23.47 5.51
C ALA A 245 5.56 -23.27 7.03
N ASP A 246 6.73 -22.90 7.57
CA ASP A 246 6.88 -22.55 8.99
C ASP A 246 6.27 -21.18 9.31
N VAL A 247 6.31 -20.27 8.33
CA VAL A 247 5.70 -18.94 8.39
C VAL A 247 4.79 -18.76 7.20
N ILE A 248 3.55 -18.33 7.42
CA ILE A 248 2.63 -17.89 6.38
C ILE A 248 2.42 -16.39 6.54
N THR A 249 2.57 -15.65 5.44
CA THR A 249 2.34 -14.21 5.41
C THR A 249 1.15 -13.87 4.49
N MET A 250 0.41 -12.82 4.85
CA MET A 250 -0.57 -12.15 4.00
C MET A 250 -0.38 -10.65 4.17
N GLY A 251 -0.04 -9.96 3.11
CA GLY A 251 0.13 -8.51 3.11
C GLY A 251 -0.95 -7.82 2.30
N ASN A 252 -1.78 -7.00 2.90
CA ASN A 252 -2.91 -6.33 2.26
C ASN A 252 -3.84 -7.33 1.51
N VAL A 253 -4.19 -8.41 2.19
CA VAL A 253 -5.08 -9.46 1.67
C VAL A 253 -6.38 -9.54 2.47
N LEU A 254 -6.27 -9.63 3.81
CA LEU A 254 -7.46 -9.86 4.63
C LEU A 254 -8.43 -8.69 4.58
N HIS A 255 -7.94 -7.46 4.49
CA HIS A 255 -8.80 -6.28 4.46
C HIS A 255 -9.74 -6.20 3.26
N ASP A 256 -9.45 -6.90 2.17
CA ASP A 256 -10.33 -6.94 0.99
C ASP A 256 -11.62 -7.73 1.19
N TRP A 257 -11.70 -8.54 2.26
CA TRP A 257 -12.70 -9.57 2.45
C TRP A 257 -13.60 -9.34 3.66
N GLY A 258 -14.76 -9.97 3.65
CA GLY A 258 -15.69 -10.02 4.77
C GLY A 258 -15.20 -10.92 5.91
N LYS A 259 -15.95 -10.93 7.02
CA LYS A 259 -15.57 -11.68 8.24
C LYS A 259 -15.44 -13.19 7.99
N ASP A 260 -16.34 -13.77 7.21
CA ASP A 260 -16.36 -15.22 6.97
C ASP A 260 -15.21 -15.66 6.07
N ASP A 261 -14.86 -14.85 5.06
CA ASP A 261 -13.71 -15.07 4.22
C ASP A 261 -12.40 -14.92 5.00
N LYS A 262 -12.27 -13.90 5.87
CA LYS A 262 -11.15 -13.77 6.80
C LYS A 262 -10.96 -15.02 7.66
N LYS A 263 -12.05 -15.55 8.23
CA LYS A 263 -12.03 -16.80 9.00
C LYS A 263 -11.55 -17.97 8.16
N THR A 264 -12.04 -18.07 6.93
CA THR A 264 -11.64 -19.13 6.00
C THR A 264 -10.15 -19.08 5.72
N LEU A 265 -9.59 -17.92 5.39
CA LEU A 265 -8.16 -17.74 5.09
C LEU A 265 -7.28 -18.01 6.32
N ILE A 266 -7.68 -17.52 7.50
CA ILE A 266 -6.96 -17.76 8.75
C ILE A 266 -6.97 -19.26 9.12
N ASN A 267 -8.09 -19.96 8.94
CA ASN A 267 -8.19 -21.40 9.16
C ASN A 267 -7.30 -22.19 8.17
N LYS A 268 -7.27 -21.82 6.89
CA LYS A 268 -6.39 -22.45 5.90
C LYS A 268 -4.92 -22.26 6.26
N ALA A 269 -4.53 -21.07 6.72
CA ALA A 269 -3.19 -20.81 7.23
C ALA A 269 -2.88 -21.68 8.45
N TYR A 270 -3.81 -21.80 9.40
CA TYR A 270 -3.65 -22.67 10.55
C TYR A 270 -3.40 -24.14 10.14
N GLN A 271 -4.14 -24.66 9.16
CA GLN A 271 -3.97 -26.03 8.68
C GLN A 271 -2.61 -26.26 8.00
N ALA A 272 -2.11 -25.28 7.26
CA ALA A 272 -0.86 -25.39 6.53
C ALA A 272 0.38 -25.22 7.40
N LEU A 273 0.28 -24.54 8.56
CA LEU A 273 1.37 -24.30 9.50
C LEU A 273 1.65 -25.53 10.36
N PRO A 274 2.93 -25.86 10.69
CA PRO A 274 3.30 -26.80 11.73
C PRO A 274 3.03 -26.24 13.13
N ASN A 275 3.07 -27.09 14.16
CA ASN A 275 3.07 -26.60 15.56
C ASN A 275 4.28 -25.68 15.80
N GLY A 276 4.05 -24.52 16.40
CA GLY A 276 5.06 -23.48 16.58
C GLY A 276 5.26 -22.59 15.35
N GLY A 277 4.55 -22.84 14.25
CA GLY A 277 4.55 -21.99 13.07
C GLY A 277 3.82 -20.67 13.29
N ALA A 278 4.11 -19.67 12.48
CA ALA A 278 3.60 -18.31 12.60
C ALA A 278 2.72 -17.91 11.41
N LEU A 279 1.53 -17.36 11.67
CA LEU A 279 0.76 -16.58 10.71
C LEU A 279 1.05 -15.10 10.94
N VAL A 280 1.40 -14.39 9.89
CA VAL A 280 1.73 -12.95 9.93
C VAL A 280 0.86 -12.18 8.94
N ILE A 281 0.08 -11.24 9.45
CA ILE A 281 -0.74 -10.35 8.64
C ILE A 281 -0.16 -8.95 8.67
N ILE A 282 0.20 -8.40 7.52
CA ILE A 282 0.78 -7.06 7.38
C ILE A 282 -0.29 -6.13 6.80
N GLU A 283 -0.84 -5.25 7.65
CA GLU A 283 -1.97 -4.38 7.33
C GLU A 283 -1.87 -3.04 8.07
N ASN A 284 -2.76 -2.09 7.76
CA ASN A 284 -2.88 -0.84 8.51
C ASN A 284 -3.70 -1.06 9.80
N ILE A 285 -3.19 -1.88 10.71
CA ILE A 285 -3.91 -2.30 11.91
C ILE A 285 -4.44 -1.09 12.68
N ILE A 286 -5.74 -1.05 12.88
CA ILE A 286 -6.41 0.01 13.64
C ILE A 286 -6.13 -0.22 15.12
N ASP A 287 -5.87 0.84 15.87
CA ASP A 287 -5.77 0.78 17.35
C ASP A 287 -7.09 0.30 17.96
N ASP A 288 -7.03 -0.48 19.04
CA ASP A 288 -8.23 -1.09 19.66
C ASP A 288 -9.24 -0.04 20.15
N THR A 289 -8.81 1.17 20.46
CA THR A 289 -9.70 2.29 20.80
C THR A 289 -10.36 2.94 19.58
N ARG A 290 -9.88 2.63 18.36
CA ARG A 290 -10.33 3.17 17.08
C ARG A 290 -10.31 4.70 17.01
N SER A 291 -9.27 5.32 17.55
CA SER A 291 -9.17 6.77 17.71
C SER A 291 -7.83 7.38 17.29
N GLU A 292 -6.81 6.57 17.03
CA GLU A 292 -5.44 7.03 16.80
C GLU A 292 -4.96 6.77 15.37
N ASN A 293 -5.07 5.55 14.84
CA ASN A 293 -4.67 5.23 13.47
C ASN A 293 -5.71 5.71 12.46
N ALA A 294 -5.73 7.02 12.22
CA ALA A 294 -6.65 7.62 11.24
C ALA A 294 -6.47 7.06 9.82
N PHE A 295 -5.24 6.67 9.44
CA PHE A 295 -4.98 6.12 8.11
C PHE A 295 -5.62 4.73 7.97
N GLY A 296 -5.50 3.84 8.97
CA GLY A 296 -6.17 2.55 8.97
C GLY A 296 -7.69 2.68 8.90
N LEU A 297 -8.27 3.64 9.65
CA LEU A 297 -9.71 3.93 9.58
C LEU A 297 -10.15 4.43 8.20
N MET A 298 -9.35 5.30 7.55
CA MET A 298 -9.63 5.76 6.18
C MET A 298 -9.42 4.64 5.15
N MET A 299 -8.45 3.74 5.37
CA MET A 299 -8.28 2.57 4.51
C MET A 299 -9.50 1.64 4.61
N SER A 300 -10.05 1.44 5.80
CA SER A 300 -11.29 0.68 5.98
C SER A 300 -12.47 1.30 5.23
N LEU A 301 -12.58 2.64 5.19
CA LEU A 301 -13.55 3.32 4.32
C LEU A 301 -13.25 3.11 2.83
N ASN A 302 -11.96 3.06 2.46
CA ASN A 302 -11.57 2.75 1.08
C ASN A 302 -11.96 1.33 0.69
N MET A 303 -11.84 0.36 1.59
CA MET A 303 -12.33 -1.00 1.34
C MET A 303 -13.84 -1.03 1.12
N MET A 304 -14.63 -0.29 1.90
CA MET A 304 -16.07 -0.13 1.64
C MET A 304 -16.36 0.46 0.26
N ILE A 305 -15.53 1.41 -0.22
CA ILE A 305 -15.70 2.00 -1.56
C ILE A 305 -15.35 0.99 -2.66
N GLU A 306 -14.36 0.14 -2.44
CA GLU A 306 -13.81 -0.72 -3.49
C GLU A 306 -14.34 -2.14 -3.49
N THR A 307 -14.75 -2.67 -2.34
CA THR A 307 -15.11 -4.09 -2.17
C THR A 307 -16.51 -4.26 -1.60
N PRO A 308 -17.16 -5.41 -1.81
CA PRO A 308 -18.47 -5.66 -1.25
C PRO A 308 -18.52 -5.74 0.28
N GLU A 309 -17.47 -6.30 0.91
CA GLU A 309 -17.48 -6.63 2.35
C GLU A 309 -16.16 -6.34 3.05
N GLY A 310 -15.15 -5.82 2.35
CA GLY A 310 -13.83 -5.56 2.90
C GLY A 310 -13.81 -4.48 3.97
N TYR A 311 -12.93 -4.64 4.94
CA TYR A 311 -12.68 -3.65 6.01
C TYR A 311 -11.36 -3.95 6.72
N ASP A 312 -10.69 -2.89 7.20
CA ASP A 312 -9.55 -3.02 8.11
C ASP A 312 -10.02 -3.26 9.55
N PHE A 313 -9.18 -3.87 10.36
CA PHE A 313 -9.53 -4.40 11.67
C PHE A 313 -8.48 -4.01 12.72
N THR A 314 -8.86 -4.18 14.00
CA THR A 314 -7.97 -3.96 15.13
C THR A 314 -7.13 -5.20 15.43
N ALA A 315 -6.09 -5.05 16.27
CA ALA A 315 -5.33 -6.20 16.75
C ALA A 315 -6.22 -7.15 17.57
N SER A 316 -7.17 -6.63 18.35
CA SER A 316 -8.13 -7.43 19.11
C SER A 316 -9.10 -8.19 18.20
N ASP A 317 -9.59 -7.60 17.10
CA ASP A 317 -10.42 -8.30 16.11
C ASP A 317 -9.67 -9.49 15.50
N PHE A 318 -8.38 -9.28 15.14
CA PHE A 318 -7.55 -10.37 14.63
C PHE A 318 -7.29 -11.46 15.68
N ASP A 319 -7.03 -11.07 16.93
CA ASP A 319 -6.81 -12.01 18.05
C ASP A 319 -8.01 -12.94 18.25
N GLU A 320 -9.23 -12.41 18.18
CA GLU A 320 -10.46 -13.21 18.24
C GLU A 320 -10.51 -14.25 17.11
N LEU A 321 -10.29 -13.81 15.85
CA LEU A 321 -10.31 -14.71 14.70
C LEU A 321 -9.20 -15.78 14.77
N ALA A 322 -8.01 -15.39 15.19
CA ALA A 322 -6.88 -16.30 15.35
C ALA A 322 -7.15 -17.36 16.44
N LYS A 323 -7.70 -16.95 17.59
CA LYS A 323 -8.10 -17.88 18.66
C LYS A 323 -9.21 -18.85 18.23
N GLU A 324 -10.21 -18.37 17.49
CA GLU A 324 -11.25 -19.24 16.91
C GLU A 324 -10.63 -20.32 16.01
N ALA A 325 -9.58 -19.99 15.24
CA ALA A 325 -8.87 -20.96 14.40
C ALA A 325 -7.93 -21.92 15.19
N GLY A 326 -7.63 -21.62 16.46
CA GLY A 326 -6.82 -22.46 17.34
C GLY A 326 -5.39 -21.94 17.60
N PHE A 327 -5.03 -20.72 17.16
CA PHE A 327 -3.75 -20.11 17.50
C PHE A 327 -3.63 -19.84 19.00
N LYS A 328 -2.43 -20.00 19.56
CA LYS A 328 -2.19 -19.92 21.01
C LYS A 328 -2.00 -18.51 21.53
N SER A 329 -1.39 -17.67 20.73
CA SER A 329 -1.06 -16.30 21.12
C SER A 329 -0.96 -15.41 19.90
N THR A 330 -1.22 -14.11 20.09
CA THR A 330 -1.01 -13.07 19.11
C THR A 330 -0.13 -11.97 19.67
N THR A 331 0.61 -11.32 18.78
CA THR A 331 1.43 -10.14 19.10
C THR A 331 1.38 -9.14 17.97
N VAL A 332 1.66 -7.87 18.26
CA VAL A 332 1.72 -6.79 17.28
C VAL A 332 3.16 -6.32 17.15
N MET A 333 3.64 -6.22 15.91
CA MET A 333 4.94 -5.68 15.55
C MET A 333 4.74 -4.43 14.69
N PRO A 334 5.02 -3.22 15.20
CA PRO A 334 4.99 -2.01 14.38
C PRO A 334 5.99 -2.08 13.21
N LEU A 335 5.58 -1.63 12.03
CA LEU A 335 6.43 -1.57 10.85
C LEU A 335 6.71 -0.12 10.46
N THR A 336 6.28 0.33 9.29
CA THR A 336 6.49 1.71 8.85
C THR A 336 5.18 2.49 8.78
N GLY A 337 5.22 3.76 9.22
CA GLY A 337 4.03 4.62 9.20
C GLY A 337 2.84 4.01 9.95
N PRO A 338 1.66 3.89 9.32
CA PRO A 338 0.46 3.38 9.95
C PRO A 338 0.37 1.84 9.96
N THR A 339 1.31 1.14 9.33
CA THR A 339 1.27 -0.31 9.11
C THR A 339 1.91 -1.07 10.27
N SER A 340 1.32 -2.19 10.63
CA SER A 340 1.86 -3.15 11.59
C SER A 340 1.71 -4.59 11.07
N ALA A 341 2.51 -5.50 11.61
CA ALA A 341 2.28 -6.93 11.49
C ALA A 341 1.57 -7.45 12.73
N VAL A 342 0.46 -8.16 12.58
CA VAL A 342 -0.12 -9.00 13.64
C VAL A 342 0.32 -10.43 13.41
N ILE A 343 0.86 -11.06 14.46
CA ILE A 343 1.51 -12.35 14.39
C ILE A 343 0.77 -13.32 15.31
N ALA A 344 0.33 -14.45 14.76
CA ALA A 344 -0.32 -15.52 15.54
C ALA A 344 0.53 -16.79 15.52
N ILE A 345 0.74 -17.42 16.67
CA ILE A 345 1.55 -18.64 16.83
C ILE A 345 0.64 -19.86 17.04
N LYS A 346 0.85 -20.92 16.23
CA LYS A 346 0.11 -22.18 16.29
C LYS A 346 0.53 -23.10 17.44
#